data_b2d9bb8ae30da78c836212c585e2230e
#
_entry.id   b2d9bb8ae30da78c836212c585e2230e
#
_cell.length_a   1.000
_cell.length_b   1.000
_cell.length_c   1.000
_cell.angle_alpha   90.00
_cell.angle_beta   90.00
_cell.angle_gamma   90.00
#
_symmetry.space_group_name_H-M   'P 1'
#
loop_
_entity.id
_entity.type
_entity.pdbx_description
1 polymer ?
#
loop_
_entity_poly.entity_id
_entity_poly.type
_entity_poly.pdbx_seq_one_letter_code
_entity_poly.pdbx_strand_id
1 'polypeptide(L)'
;MGKDLTTSEIDRQNILNNPYALAEIEKAAGIQGIPFEGRTVVLKEQVASFFEVTTRTVDNYLEKFAPELGRNGYEVLRGNRLKTLKLAIQGTLGHEIDFVTKTTVLGVFDFRAFLNLAMLMTESHRAGLVRQMILDIVIDTINARTGGGTKYINQRDEDFIHSAFIEDNYRKQFTDALKDCVAMGNFKYSVYTDRIYVSIFREKAKEYRKILQLEGKDKVRDTFYSEVLDLIASYECGFAQELRAAFAINGKPLTAAEVDELFRKFEALPHWRPLIEKARNKMASRDLAFRDALHLQLKDYVTPLAPSEFERFIGEKSKELADRLEDVKDVMKRLKERE
;
A
#
# COMPACT_ATOMS: atom_id res chain seq x y z
N MET A 1 -6.54 8.03 -18.12
CA MET A 1 -7.76 7.85 -17.33
C MET A 1 -7.54 6.64 -16.42
N GLY A 2 -7.46 6.84 -15.10
CA GLY A 2 -7.39 5.71 -14.17
C GLY A 2 -8.67 4.89 -14.29
N LYS A 3 -8.55 3.57 -14.39
CA LYS A 3 -9.70 2.66 -14.39
C LYS A 3 -10.43 2.77 -13.06
N ASP A 4 -11.72 3.08 -13.09
CA ASP A 4 -12.55 3.10 -11.90
C ASP A 4 -13.16 1.72 -11.67
N LEU A 5 -12.53 0.95 -10.78
CA LEU A 5 -12.98 -0.41 -10.44
C LEU A 5 -14.36 -0.44 -9.78
N THR A 6 -14.82 0.67 -9.19
CA THR A 6 -16.12 0.70 -8.52
C THR A 6 -17.29 0.62 -9.51
N THR A 7 -17.08 1.08 -10.74
CA THR A 7 -18.12 1.18 -11.78
C THR A 7 -18.03 0.11 -12.86
N SER A 8 -16.83 -0.46 -13.11
CA SER A 8 -16.60 -1.39 -14.21
C SER A 8 -16.56 -2.86 -13.77
N GLU A 9 -17.65 -3.59 -13.96
CA GLU A 9 -17.71 -5.05 -13.71
C GLU A 9 -16.69 -5.81 -14.57
N ILE A 10 -16.51 -5.39 -15.84
CA ILE A 10 -15.57 -6.04 -16.74
C ILE A 10 -14.13 -5.94 -16.23
N ASP A 11 -13.72 -4.76 -15.78
CA ASP A 11 -12.35 -4.57 -15.27
C ASP A 11 -12.13 -5.37 -13.97
N ARG A 12 -13.12 -5.41 -13.07
CA ARG A 12 -13.05 -6.27 -11.87
C ARG A 12 -12.91 -7.74 -12.24
N GLN A 13 -13.74 -8.21 -13.18
CA GLN A 13 -13.71 -9.62 -13.59
C GLN A 13 -12.40 -9.98 -14.29
N ASN A 14 -11.83 -9.09 -15.10
CA ASN A 14 -10.53 -9.29 -15.73
C ASN A 14 -9.41 -9.44 -14.70
N ILE A 15 -9.42 -8.65 -13.62
CA ILE A 15 -8.47 -8.77 -12.52
C ILE A 15 -8.65 -10.10 -11.80
N LEU A 16 -9.88 -10.44 -11.42
CA LEU A 16 -10.19 -11.68 -10.69
C LEU A 16 -9.91 -12.96 -11.51
N ASN A 17 -9.92 -12.88 -12.82
CA ASN A 17 -9.60 -13.99 -13.71
C ASN A 17 -8.11 -14.07 -14.07
N ASN A 18 -7.29 -13.10 -13.66
CA ASN A 18 -5.85 -13.14 -13.88
C ASN A 18 -5.16 -13.92 -12.74
N PRO A 19 -4.79 -15.21 -12.96
CA PRO A 19 -4.26 -16.05 -11.88
C PRO A 19 -2.92 -15.55 -11.34
N TYR A 20 -2.14 -14.83 -12.14
CA TYR A 20 -0.83 -14.33 -11.74
C TYR A 20 -0.95 -13.08 -10.88
N ALA A 21 -1.81 -12.13 -11.27
CA ALA A 21 -2.10 -10.97 -10.46
C ALA A 21 -2.80 -11.37 -9.15
N LEU A 22 -3.75 -12.31 -9.22
CA LEU A 22 -4.49 -12.79 -8.06
C LEU A 22 -3.57 -13.41 -7.01
N ALA A 23 -2.60 -14.24 -7.43
CA ALA A 23 -1.63 -14.85 -6.51
C ALA A 23 -0.74 -13.80 -5.81
N GLU A 24 -0.27 -12.79 -6.56
CA GLU A 24 0.53 -11.70 -5.97
C GLU A 24 -0.30 -10.81 -5.03
N ILE A 25 -1.57 -10.55 -5.37
CA ILE A 25 -2.47 -9.79 -4.51
C ILE A 25 -2.79 -10.58 -3.23
N GLU A 26 -3.03 -11.90 -3.33
CA GLU A 26 -3.30 -12.76 -2.18
C GLU A 26 -2.12 -12.76 -1.21
N LYS A 27 -0.90 -12.90 -1.75
CA LYS A 27 0.33 -12.83 -0.99
C LYS A 27 0.49 -11.47 -0.29
N ALA A 28 0.29 -10.36 -1.02
CA ALA A 28 0.41 -9.02 -0.48
C ALA A 28 -0.71 -8.65 0.50
N ALA A 29 -1.90 -9.24 0.35
CA ALA A 29 -3.03 -8.95 1.22
C ALA A 29 -2.87 -9.51 2.63
N GLY A 30 -2.13 -10.62 2.79
CA GLY A 30 -1.83 -11.22 4.10
C GLY A 30 -3.08 -11.53 4.94
N ILE A 31 -4.24 -11.84 4.29
CA ILE A 31 -5.52 -11.95 4.99
C ILE A 31 -5.56 -13.23 5.80
N GLN A 32 -5.65 -13.06 7.10
CA GLN A 32 -5.88 -14.17 8.02
C GLN A 32 -7.35 -14.57 8.00
N GLY A 33 -7.66 -15.73 7.43
CA GLY A 33 -8.99 -16.30 7.40
C GLY A 33 -9.03 -17.69 8.03
N ILE A 34 -10.16 -18.35 7.87
CA ILE A 34 -10.45 -19.67 8.41
C ILE A 34 -10.22 -20.70 7.32
N PRO A 35 -9.36 -21.70 7.53
CA PRO A 35 -9.20 -22.82 6.60
C PRO A 35 -10.50 -23.62 6.49
N PHE A 36 -11.06 -23.71 5.29
CA PHE A 36 -12.31 -24.43 5.05
C PHE A 36 -12.35 -25.04 3.65
N GLU A 37 -12.57 -26.35 3.54
CA GLU A 37 -12.66 -27.09 2.27
C GLU A 37 -11.50 -26.81 1.30
N GLY A 38 -10.26 -26.74 1.82
CA GLY A 38 -9.05 -26.51 1.01
C GLY A 38 -8.81 -25.09 0.56
N ARG A 39 -9.57 -24.12 1.05
CA ARG A 39 -9.40 -22.68 0.80
C ARG A 39 -9.50 -21.88 2.09
N THR A 40 -9.07 -20.66 2.06
CA THR A 40 -9.25 -19.69 3.15
C THR A 40 -10.54 -18.92 2.95
N VAL A 41 -11.39 -18.85 3.99
CA VAL A 41 -12.62 -18.07 3.98
C VAL A 41 -12.61 -17.06 5.12
N VAL A 42 -13.27 -15.92 4.90
CA VAL A 42 -13.47 -14.87 5.90
C VAL A 42 -14.97 -14.64 6.16
N LEU A 43 -15.27 -14.29 7.39
CA LEU A 43 -16.64 -13.99 7.83
C LEU A 43 -17.00 -12.53 7.53
N LYS A 44 -18.31 -12.25 7.43
CA LYS A 44 -18.82 -10.90 7.21
C LYS A 44 -18.29 -9.89 8.25
N GLU A 45 -18.20 -10.31 9.49
CA GLU A 45 -17.69 -9.50 10.60
C GLU A 45 -16.20 -9.17 10.45
N GLN A 46 -15.40 -10.13 9.98
CA GLN A 46 -13.98 -9.92 9.66
C GLN A 46 -13.81 -8.96 8.49
N VAL A 47 -14.64 -9.12 7.44
CA VAL A 47 -14.68 -8.20 6.29
C VAL A 47 -15.05 -6.79 6.73
N ALA A 48 -16.08 -6.63 7.55
CA ALA A 48 -16.53 -5.34 8.08
C ALA A 48 -15.42 -4.67 8.92
N SER A 49 -14.78 -5.45 9.79
CA SER A 49 -13.66 -4.98 10.62
C SER A 49 -12.46 -4.57 9.76
N PHE A 50 -12.08 -5.39 8.76
CA PHE A 50 -10.97 -5.10 7.85
C PHE A 50 -11.16 -3.78 7.10
N PHE A 51 -12.36 -3.53 6.57
CA PHE A 51 -12.67 -2.32 5.81
C PHE A 51 -13.13 -1.13 6.68
N GLU A 52 -13.19 -1.29 8.01
CA GLU A 52 -13.66 -0.27 8.95
C GLU A 52 -15.07 0.23 8.60
N VAL A 53 -15.96 -0.70 8.28
CA VAL A 53 -17.37 -0.44 7.99
C VAL A 53 -18.27 -1.27 8.89
N THR A 54 -19.56 -0.97 8.86
CA THR A 54 -20.55 -1.78 9.60
C THR A 54 -20.88 -3.06 8.82
N THR A 55 -21.31 -4.12 9.51
CA THR A 55 -21.83 -5.34 8.86
C THR A 55 -23.03 -5.02 7.97
N ARG A 56 -23.84 -4.01 8.33
CA ARG A 56 -24.95 -3.53 7.51
C ARG A 56 -24.46 -2.96 6.17
N THR A 57 -23.35 -2.27 6.15
CA THR A 57 -22.73 -1.80 4.90
C THR A 57 -22.38 -2.98 4.01
N VAL A 58 -21.77 -4.04 4.57
CA VAL A 58 -21.47 -5.26 3.81
C VAL A 58 -22.75 -5.93 3.30
N ASP A 59 -23.81 -6.01 4.10
CA ASP A 59 -25.10 -6.56 3.68
C ASP A 59 -25.72 -5.78 2.51
N ASN A 60 -25.64 -4.45 2.50
CA ASN A 60 -26.11 -3.63 1.38
C ASN A 60 -25.36 -3.96 0.07
N TYR A 61 -24.04 -4.21 0.14
CA TYR A 61 -23.28 -4.65 -1.02
C TYR A 61 -23.63 -6.07 -1.47
N LEU A 62 -23.87 -6.98 -0.51
CA LEU A 62 -24.34 -8.34 -0.80
C LEU A 62 -25.69 -8.35 -1.50
N GLU A 63 -26.63 -7.49 -1.09
CA GLU A 63 -27.92 -7.35 -1.75
C GLU A 63 -27.77 -6.75 -3.17
N LYS A 64 -27.03 -5.66 -3.29
CA LYS A 64 -26.87 -4.91 -4.53
C LYS A 64 -26.11 -5.68 -5.60
N PHE A 65 -25.09 -6.45 -5.21
CA PHE A 65 -24.18 -7.14 -6.11
C PHE A 65 -24.18 -8.67 -5.91
N ALA A 66 -25.28 -9.24 -5.43
CA ALA A 66 -25.43 -10.66 -5.15
C ALA A 66 -24.95 -11.59 -6.28
N PRO A 67 -25.34 -11.37 -7.58
CA PRO A 67 -24.90 -12.23 -8.66
C PRO A 67 -23.39 -12.16 -8.91
N GLU A 68 -22.79 -10.99 -8.80
CA GLU A 68 -21.38 -10.78 -9.03
C GLU A 68 -20.53 -11.39 -7.89
N LEU A 69 -20.89 -11.12 -6.64
CA LEU A 69 -20.21 -11.66 -5.48
C LEU A 69 -20.34 -13.19 -5.38
N GLY A 70 -21.52 -13.73 -5.68
CA GLY A 70 -21.75 -15.17 -5.72
C GLY A 70 -20.89 -15.89 -6.76
N ARG A 71 -20.74 -15.33 -7.96
CA ARG A 71 -19.84 -15.87 -9.01
C ARG A 71 -18.38 -15.83 -8.60
N ASN A 72 -17.99 -14.91 -7.74
CA ASN A 72 -16.63 -14.69 -7.29
C ASN A 72 -16.32 -15.29 -5.92
N GLY A 73 -17.19 -16.20 -5.41
CA GLY A 73 -16.84 -17.03 -4.25
C GLY A 73 -17.49 -16.61 -2.93
N TYR A 74 -18.46 -15.68 -2.95
CA TYR A 74 -19.36 -15.52 -1.80
C TYR A 74 -20.38 -16.65 -1.80
N GLU A 75 -20.51 -17.33 -0.67
CA GLU A 75 -21.51 -18.38 -0.50
C GLU A 75 -22.16 -18.37 0.89
N VAL A 76 -23.35 -18.92 0.96
CA VAL A 76 -24.13 -19.03 2.19
C VAL A 76 -24.17 -20.48 2.65
N LEU A 77 -23.53 -20.78 3.77
CA LEU A 77 -23.42 -22.13 4.34
C LEU A 77 -24.60 -22.46 5.25
N ARG A 78 -25.06 -23.70 5.13
CA ARG A 78 -26.16 -24.26 5.94
C ARG A 78 -25.84 -25.72 6.27
N GLY A 79 -26.59 -26.30 7.23
CA GLY A 79 -26.58 -27.72 7.53
C GLY A 79 -25.16 -28.24 7.91
N ASN A 80 -24.76 -29.33 7.31
CA ASN A 80 -23.50 -30.00 7.65
C ASN A 80 -22.26 -29.19 7.30
N ARG A 81 -22.25 -28.46 6.18
CA ARG A 81 -21.12 -27.58 5.83
C ARG A 81 -20.91 -26.47 6.85
N LEU A 82 -22.02 -25.90 7.36
CA LEU A 82 -21.94 -24.92 8.43
C LEU A 82 -21.40 -25.53 9.74
N LYS A 83 -21.77 -26.77 10.07
CA LYS A 83 -21.23 -27.49 11.24
C LYS A 83 -19.70 -27.68 11.12
N THR A 84 -19.22 -28.10 9.95
CA THR A 84 -17.79 -28.25 9.68
C THR A 84 -17.05 -26.93 9.81
N LEU A 85 -17.60 -25.83 9.26
CA LEU A 85 -17.00 -24.50 9.40
C LEU A 85 -16.94 -24.07 10.87
N LYS A 86 -18.01 -24.31 11.66
CA LYS A 86 -18.03 -23.95 13.10
C LYS A 86 -16.92 -24.66 13.87
N LEU A 87 -16.62 -25.92 13.55
CA LEU A 87 -15.51 -26.65 14.15
C LEU A 87 -14.14 -26.04 13.74
N ALA A 88 -14.00 -25.64 12.48
CA ALA A 88 -12.77 -24.96 12.02
C ALA A 88 -12.58 -23.60 12.71
N ILE A 89 -13.64 -22.83 12.91
CA ILE A 89 -13.61 -21.54 13.63
C ILE A 89 -13.16 -21.76 15.08
N GLN A 90 -13.70 -22.73 15.77
CA GLN A 90 -13.31 -23.04 17.16
C GLN A 90 -11.84 -23.43 17.28
N GLY A 91 -11.30 -24.14 16.29
CA GLY A 91 -9.88 -24.50 16.26
C GLY A 91 -8.93 -23.36 15.94
N THR A 92 -9.38 -22.33 15.22
CA THR A 92 -8.53 -21.23 14.73
C THR A 92 -8.62 -19.98 15.61
N LEU A 93 -9.82 -19.60 16.08
CA LEU A 93 -10.09 -18.32 16.75
C LEU A 93 -10.44 -18.46 18.25
N GLY A 94 -10.48 -19.67 18.80
CA GLY A 94 -10.81 -19.91 20.19
C GLY A 94 -12.29 -19.67 20.54
N HIS A 95 -12.60 -19.53 21.82
CA HIS A 95 -13.99 -19.48 22.31
C HIS A 95 -14.72 -18.13 22.17
N GLU A 96 -14.11 -17.13 21.56
CA GLU A 96 -14.66 -15.75 21.57
C GLU A 96 -15.79 -15.46 20.56
N ILE A 97 -16.27 -16.46 19.79
CA ILE A 97 -17.30 -16.19 18.76
C ILE A 97 -18.65 -16.83 19.13
N ASP A 98 -19.28 -16.33 20.18
CA ASP A 98 -20.58 -16.81 20.67
C ASP A 98 -21.72 -16.70 19.63
N PHE A 99 -21.69 -15.72 18.71
CA PHE A 99 -22.74 -15.56 17.72
C PHE A 99 -22.75 -16.65 16.65
N VAL A 100 -21.57 -17.20 16.30
CA VAL A 100 -21.46 -18.27 15.30
C VAL A 100 -22.10 -19.56 15.78
N THR A 101 -22.04 -19.83 17.07
CA THR A 101 -22.58 -21.07 17.65
C THR A 101 -24.11 -21.19 17.50
N LYS A 102 -24.83 -20.09 17.56
CA LYS A 102 -26.31 -20.01 17.52
C LYS A 102 -26.90 -19.87 16.11
N THR A 103 -26.07 -19.52 15.14
CA THR A 103 -26.54 -19.24 13.78
C THR A 103 -26.82 -20.53 13.00
N THR A 104 -27.89 -20.53 12.19
CA THR A 104 -28.28 -21.64 11.31
C THR A 104 -27.88 -21.41 9.85
N VAL A 105 -27.45 -20.18 9.54
CA VAL A 105 -27.04 -19.73 8.19
C VAL A 105 -25.87 -18.78 8.36
N LEU A 106 -24.79 -18.96 7.59
CA LEU A 106 -23.61 -18.10 7.66
C LEU A 106 -23.06 -17.83 6.26
N GLY A 107 -22.92 -16.55 5.93
CA GLY A 107 -22.25 -16.12 4.69
C GLY A 107 -20.73 -16.10 4.87
N VAL A 108 -20.02 -16.60 3.87
CA VAL A 108 -18.57 -16.61 3.85
C VAL A 108 -18.06 -16.07 2.51
N PHE A 109 -16.92 -15.42 2.57
CA PHE A 109 -16.20 -14.90 1.41
C PHE A 109 -14.90 -15.69 1.23
N ASP A 110 -14.66 -16.23 0.04
CA ASP A 110 -13.30 -16.61 -0.29
C ASP A 110 -12.48 -15.37 -0.68
N PHE A 111 -11.20 -15.56 -0.99
CA PHE A 111 -10.32 -14.45 -1.31
C PHE A 111 -10.80 -13.63 -2.52
N ARG A 112 -11.34 -14.29 -3.55
CA ARG A 112 -11.87 -13.61 -4.75
C ARG A 112 -13.09 -12.74 -4.43
N ALA A 113 -14.02 -13.26 -3.63
CA ALA A 113 -15.20 -12.51 -3.19
C ALA A 113 -14.81 -11.32 -2.29
N PHE A 114 -13.81 -11.50 -1.41
CA PHE A 114 -13.24 -10.45 -0.60
C PHE A 114 -12.65 -9.32 -1.46
N LEU A 115 -11.82 -9.65 -2.46
CA LEU A 115 -11.25 -8.67 -3.39
C LEU A 115 -12.32 -7.99 -4.24
N ASN A 116 -13.32 -8.75 -4.69
CA ASN A 116 -14.43 -8.17 -5.44
C ASN A 116 -15.18 -7.12 -4.62
N LEU A 117 -15.45 -7.43 -3.36
CA LEU A 117 -16.08 -6.48 -2.44
C LEU A 117 -15.21 -5.24 -2.22
N ALA A 118 -13.88 -5.40 -2.05
CA ALA A 118 -12.93 -4.28 -1.95
C ALA A 118 -12.98 -3.36 -3.18
N MET A 119 -13.11 -3.95 -4.36
CA MET A 119 -13.21 -3.19 -5.62
C MET A 119 -14.55 -2.45 -5.75
N LEU A 120 -15.63 -2.98 -5.19
CA LEU A 120 -16.97 -2.39 -5.22
C LEU A 120 -17.17 -1.28 -4.19
N MET A 121 -16.57 -1.41 -3.00
CA MET A 121 -16.86 -0.58 -1.83
C MET A 121 -16.30 0.84 -1.98
N THR A 122 -17.16 1.85 -1.89
CA THR A 122 -16.80 3.27 -2.07
C THR A 122 -16.64 4.02 -0.75
N GLU A 123 -17.33 3.60 0.30
CA GLU A 123 -17.41 4.30 1.60
C GLU A 123 -16.15 4.07 2.47
N SER A 124 -15.41 3.00 2.22
CA SER A 124 -14.23 2.64 3.00
C SER A 124 -12.96 3.23 2.41
N HIS A 125 -12.22 3.98 3.22
CA HIS A 125 -10.88 4.44 2.87
C HIS A 125 -9.93 3.25 2.65
N ARG A 126 -10.00 2.23 3.52
CA ARG A 126 -9.20 1.00 3.37
C ARG A 126 -9.49 0.26 2.08
N ALA A 127 -10.76 0.17 1.66
CA ALA A 127 -11.10 -0.39 0.35
C ALA A 127 -10.49 0.43 -0.80
N GLY A 128 -10.39 1.74 -0.65
CA GLY A 128 -9.66 2.61 -1.58
C GLY A 128 -8.18 2.26 -1.69
N LEU A 129 -7.50 2.04 -0.57
CA LEU A 129 -6.09 1.62 -0.53
C LEU A 129 -5.90 0.24 -1.16
N VAL A 130 -6.78 -0.71 -0.85
CA VAL A 130 -6.74 -2.05 -1.46
C VAL A 130 -6.96 -1.98 -2.98
N ARG A 131 -7.90 -1.15 -3.47
CA ARG A 131 -8.07 -0.94 -4.92
C ARG A 131 -6.83 -0.40 -5.59
N GLN A 132 -6.18 0.58 -4.96
CA GLN A 132 -4.94 1.13 -5.49
C GLN A 132 -3.85 0.05 -5.57
N MET A 133 -3.65 -0.69 -4.50
CA MET A 133 -2.71 -1.81 -4.47
C MET A 133 -3.02 -2.87 -5.55
N ILE A 134 -4.29 -3.24 -5.72
CA ILE A 134 -4.71 -4.19 -6.76
C ILE A 134 -4.28 -3.70 -8.15
N LEU A 135 -4.54 -2.43 -8.46
CA LEU A 135 -4.16 -1.84 -9.74
C LEU A 135 -2.64 -1.82 -9.93
N ASP A 136 -1.91 -1.45 -8.89
CA ASP A 136 -0.44 -1.36 -8.93
C ASP A 136 0.18 -2.75 -9.12
N ILE A 137 -0.30 -3.78 -8.40
CA ILE A 137 0.16 -5.16 -8.57
C ILE A 137 -0.18 -5.70 -9.97
N VAL A 138 -1.38 -5.40 -10.49
CA VAL A 138 -1.78 -5.82 -11.84
C VAL A 138 -0.87 -5.19 -12.88
N ILE A 139 -0.64 -3.87 -12.80
CA ILE A 139 0.25 -3.15 -13.70
C ILE A 139 1.68 -3.69 -13.59
N ASP A 140 2.16 -3.90 -12.36
CA ASP A 140 3.48 -4.44 -12.11
C ASP A 140 3.65 -5.87 -12.64
N THR A 141 2.64 -6.72 -12.45
CA THR A 141 2.63 -8.09 -12.97
C THR A 141 2.66 -8.12 -14.50
N ILE A 142 1.92 -7.22 -15.14
CA ILE A 142 1.96 -7.04 -16.60
C ILE A 142 3.35 -6.55 -17.03
N ASN A 143 3.87 -5.49 -16.40
CA ASN A 143 5.17 -4.92 -16.71
C ASN A 143 6.31 -5.95 -16.53
N ALA A 144 6.32 -6.70 -15.43
CA ALA A 144 7.32 -7.75 -15.20
C ALA A 144 7.32 -8.82 -16.29
N ARG A 145 6.15 -9.14 -16.84
CA ARG A 145 6.01 -10.12 -17.94
C ARG A 145 6.37 -9.57 -19.31
N THR A 146 6.22 -8.27 -19.50
CA THR A 146 6.55 -7.58 -20.74
C THR A 146 7.96 -6.96 -20.72
N GLY A 147 8.73 -7.17 -19.64
CA GLY A 147 10.09 -6.66 -19.48
C GLY A 147 10.19 -5.20 -19.03
N GLY A 148 9.06 -4.58 -18.65
CA GLY A 148 9.04 -3.23 -18.09
C GLY A 148 9.44 -3.17 -16.62
N GLY A 149 9.89 -2.00 -16.16
CA GLY A 149 10.14 -1.70 -14.75
C GLY A 149 8.95 -1.03 -14.08
N THR A 150 8.89 -1.09 -12.74
CA THR A 150 7.85 -0.43 -11.97
C THR A 150 8.40 0.28 -10.74
N LYS A 151 7.74 1.36 -10.35
CA LYS A 151 7.98 2.10 -9.11
C LYS A 151 7.22 1.52 -7.90
N TYR A 152 6.31 0.57 -8.13
CA TYR A 152 5.43 -0.04 -7.13
C TYR A 152 5.84 -1.47 -6.74
N ILE A 153 7.11 -1.83 -6.89
CA ILE A 153 7.61 -3.18 -6.56
C ILE A 153 7.39 -3.55 -5.09
N ASN A 154 7.30 -2.56 -4.22
CA ASN A 154 7.01 -2.69 -2.79
C ASN A 154 5.60 -3.25 -2.52
N GLN A 155 4.66 -3.12 -3.44
CA GLN A 155 3.30 -3.63 -3.31
C GLN A 155 3.23 -5.17 -3.22
N ARG A 156 4.34 -5.84 -3.55
CA ARG A 156 4.49 -7.30 -3.40
C ARG A 156 4.98 -7.72 -2.01
N ASP A 157 5.30 -6.76 -1.15
CA ASP A 157 5.66 -7.00 0.23
C ASP A 157 4.41 -7.47 0.99
N GLU A 158 4.49 -8.62 1.64
CA GLU A 158 3.38 -9.23 2.39
C GLU A 158 2.85 -8.32 3.51
N ASP A 159 3.73 -7.50 4.08
CA ASP A 159 3.39 -6.58 5.17
C ASP A 159 2.91 -5.21 4.67
N PHE A 160 2.95 -4.95 3.35
CA PHE A 160 2.66 -3.62 2.80
C PHE A 160 1.28 -3.09 3.20
N ILE A 161 0.23 -3.90 3.05
CA ILE A 161 -1.15 -3.48 3.38
C ILE A 161 -1.27 -3.17 4.88
N HIS A 162 -0.70 -4.04 5.71
CA HIS A 162 -0.73 -3.86 7.16
C HIS A 162 -0.04 -2.56 7.56
N SER A 163 1.17 -2.33 7.07
CA SER A 163 1.94 -1.11 7.32
C SER A 163 1.27 0.14 6.75
N ALA A 164 0.64 0.05 5.56
CA ALA A 164 -0.12 1.16 4.99
C ALA A 164 -1.33 1.55 5.84
N PHE A 165 -2.03 0.58 6.43
CA PHE A 165 -3.16 0.86 7.33
C PHE A 165 -2.70 1.45 8.66
N ILE A 166 -1.60 0.95 9.22
CA ILE A 166 -1.00 1.51 10.44
C ILE A 166 -0.58 2.95 10.18
N GLU A 167 0.10 3.20 9.06
CA GLU A 167 0.55 4.52 8.67
C GLU A 167 -0.62 5.51 8.51
N ASP A 168 -1.70 5.10 7.84
CA ASP A 168 -2.89 5.94 7.65
C ASP A 168 -3.52 6.33 9.00
N ASN A 169 -3.60 5.41 9.95
CA ASN A 169 -4.10 5.67 11.30
C ASN A 169 -3.22 6.67 12.06
N TYR A 170 -1.90 6.49 12.07
CA TYR A 170 -0.98 7.43 12.72
C TYR A 170 -0.90 8.77 12.01
N ARG A 171 -1.06 8.78 10.70
CA ARG A 171 -1.24 10.00 9.91
C ARG A 171 -2.42 10.83 10.39
N LYS A 172 -3.56 10.19 10.62
CA LYS A 172 -4.73 10.86 11.17
C LYS A 172 -4.46 11.43 12.56
N GLN A 173 -3.86 10.66 13.45
CA GLN A 173 -3.49 11.13 14.79
C GLN A 173 -2.53 12.33 14.75
N PHE A 174 -1.57 12.31 13.84
CA PHE A 174 -0.62 13.41 13.61
C PHE A 174 -1.32 14.66 13.09
N THR A 175 -2.18 14.54 12.10
CA THR A 175 -2.93 15.69 11.56
C THR A 175 -3.89 16.27 12.59
N ASP A 176 -4.53 15.45 13.43
CA ASP A 176 -5.37 15.90 14.54
C ASP A 176 -4.53 16.63 15.59
N ALA A 177 -3.35 16.12 15.97
CA ALA A 177 -2.45 16.82 16.87
C ALA A 177 -1.98 18.17 16.32
N LEU A 178 -1.63 18.25 15.04
CA LEU A 178 -1.33 19.53 14.39
C LEU A 178 -2.51 20.50 14.41
N LYS A 179 -3.72 19.98 14.17
CA LYS A 179 -4.95 20.78 14.20
C LYS A 179 -5.17 21.41 15.57
N ASP A 180 -5.10 20.60 16.61
CA ASP A 180 -5.52 20.97 17.96
C ASP A 180 -4.43 21.71 18.74
N CYS A 181 -3.16 21.36 18.52
CA CYS A 181 -2.04 21.85 19.33
C CYS A 181 -1.24 22.98 18.69
N VAL A 182 -1.42 23.32 17.39
CA VAL A 182 -0.54 24.25 16.66
C VAL A 182 -1.28 25.46 16.13
N ALA A 183 -0.88 26.66 16.53
CA ALA A 183 -1.43 27.94 16.13
C ALA A 183 -0.88 28.39 14.76
N MET A 184 -1.15 27.63 13.71
CA MET A 184 -0.77 27.94 12.32
C MET A 184 -1.94 27.66 11.38
N GLY A 185 -1.93 28.28 10.19
CA GLY A 185 -2.88 28.00 9.13
C GLY A 185 -2.74 26.58 8.54
N ASN A 186 -3.55 26.26 7.55
CA ASN A 186 -3.58 24.91 6.95
C ASN A 186 -2.26 24.45 6.32
N PHE A 187 -1.35 25.37 6.01
CA PHE A 187 -0.02 25.02 5.52
C PHE A 187 0.83 24.22 6.52
N LYS A 188 0.48 24.21 7.82
CA LYS A 188 1.16 23.40 8.85
C LYS A 188 1.25 21.92 8.47
N TYR A 189 0.21 21.37 7.85
CA TYR A 189 0.19 19.96 7.44
C TYR A 189 1.26 19.63 6.40
N SER A 190 1.44 20.49 5.40
CA SER A 190 2.50 20.29 4.39
C SER A 190 3.89 20.55 4.96
N VAL A 191 4.05 21.57 5.79
CA VAL A 191 5.34 21.92 6.41
C VAL A 191 5.88 20.79 7.25
N TYR A 192 5.09 20.26 8.18
CA TYR A 192 5.58 19.20 9.08
C TYR A 192 5.63 17.83 8.42
N THR A 193 4.80 17.56 7.41
CA THR A 193 5.00 16.38 6.55
C THR A 193 6.33 16.47 5.81
N ASP A 194 6.63 17.61 5.19
CA ASP A 194 7.91 17.81 4.49
C ASP A 194 9.11 17.69 5.44
N ARG A 195 9.00 18.14 6.69
CA ARG A 195 10.07 17.98 7.69
C ARG A 195 10.34 16.51 8.00
N ILE A 196 9.29 15.70 8.18
CA ILE A 196 9.45 14.24 8.36
C ILE A 196 10.17 13.64 7.15
N TYR A 197 9.75 13.98 5.93
CA TYR A 197 10.39 13.51 4.71
C TYR A 197 11.85 13.96 4.59
N VAL A 198 12.16 15.22 4.91
CA VAL A 198 13.54 15.74 4.90
C VAL A 198 14.39 15.01 5.94
N SER A 199 13.87 14.77 7.15
CA SER A 199 14.57 14.03 8.20
C SER A 199 14.90 12.60 7.75
N ILE A 200 13.96 11.90 7.11
CA ILE A 200 14.15 10.51 6.68
C ILE A 200 14.94 10.43 5.36
N PHE A 201 14.53 11.18 4.33
CA PHE A 201 15.01 11.04 2.94
C PHE A 201 15.91 12.17 2.46
N ARG A 202 16.06 13.25 3.24
CA ARG A 202 16.74 14.51 2.87
C ARG A 202 16.04 15.29 1.75
N GLU A 203 14.78 14.98 1.46
CA GLU A 203 14.00 15.59 0.40
C GLU A 203 12.55 15.79 0.83
N LYS A 204 11.92 16.83 0.28
CA LYS A 204 10.51 17.09 0.51
C LYS A 204 9.64 16.12 -0.30
N ALA A 205 8.41 15.89 0.13
CA ALA A 205 7.46 15.04 -0.58
C ALA A 205 7.29 15.45 -2.06
N LYS A 206 7.28 16.76 -2.36
CA LYS A 206 7.18 17.29 -3.73
C LYS A 206 8.40 16.95 -4.59
N GLU A 207 9.60 16.98 -4.00
CA GLU A 207 10.85 16.63 -4.69
C GLU A 207 10.88 15.13 -4.99
N TYR A 208 10.48 14.33 -4.02
CA TYR A 208 10.38 12.88 -4.19
C TYR A 208 9.39 12.48 -5.29
N ARG A 209 8.22 13.17 -5.38
CA ARG A 209 7.28 12.99 -6.48
C ARG A 209 7.91 13.24 -7.86
N LYS A 210 8.75 14.27 -7.98
CA LYS A 210 9.45 14.58 -9.23
C LYS A 210 10.44 13.50 -9.62
N ILE A 211 11.23 13.01 -8.64
CA ILE A 211 12.22 11.95 -8.86
C ILE A 211 11.53 10.70 -9.40
N LEU A 212 10.43 10.28 -8.78
CA LEU A 212 9.67 9.10 -9.17
C LEU A 212 8.74 9.32 -10.36
N GLN A 213 8.66 10.55 -10.90
CA GLN A 213 7.75 10.93 -11.98
C GLN A 213 6.32 10.48 -11.70
N LEU A 214 5.82 10.81 -10.48
CA LEU A 214 4.46 10.46 -10.06
C LEU A 214 3.45 11.41 -10.70
N GLU A 215 2.35 10.85 -11.21
CA GLU A 215 1.22 11.63 -11.71
C GLU A 215 0.41 12.28 -10.57
N GLY A 216 -0.50 13.21 -10.91
CA GLY A 216 -1.22 14.00 -9.90
C GLY A 216 -2.00 13.18 -8.87
N LYS A 217 -2.47 11.99 -9.23
CA LYS A 217 -3.26 11.09 -8.37
C LYS A 217 -2.41 10.15 -7.50
N ASP A 218 -1.16 9.91 -7.89
CA ASP A 218 -0.29 8.96 -7.20
C ASP A 218 0.16 9.51 -5.85
N LYS A 219 0.20 8.67 -4.84
CA LYS A 219 0.73 9.02 -3.53
C LYS A 219 2.17 8.52 -3.40
N VAL A 220 3.07 9.35 -2.89
CA VAL A 220 4.47 8.96 -2.64
C VAL A 220 4.55 7.74 -1.72
N ARG A 221 3.67 7.66 -0.72
CA ARG A 221 3.64 6.59 0.28
C ARG A 221 3.35 5.23 -0.32
N ASP A 222 2.53 5.18 -1.38
CA ASP A 222 2.21 3.94 -2.07
C ASP A 222 3.43 3.31 -2.79
N THR A 223 4.54 4.04 -2.86
CA THR A 223 5.81 3.57 -3.44
C THR A 223 6.84 3.13 -2.40
N PHE A 224 6.54 3.22 -1.10
CA PHE A 224 7.48 2.86 -0.04
C PHE A 224 7.32 1.39 0.38
N TYR A 225 8.41 0.77 0.82
CA TYR A 225 8.38 -0.53 1.45
C TYR A 225 7.71 -0.46 2.83
N SER A 226 7.18 -1.58 3.32
CA SER A 226 6.51 -1.69 4.62
C SER A 226 7.33 -1.10 5.76
N GLU A 227 8.61 -1.43 5.86
CA GLU A 227 9.49 -0.93 6.93
C GLU A 227 9.70 0.59 6.87
N VAL A 228 9.56 1.18 5.68
CA VAL A 228 9.63 2.64 5.49
C VAL A 228 8.33 3.30 5.92
N LEU A 229 7.20 2.69 5.62
CA LEU A 229 5.88 3.13 6.10
C LEU A 229 5.81 3.06 7.63
N ASP A 230 6.31 1.99 8.24
CA ASP A 230 6.39 1.83 9.69
C ASP A 230 7.26 2.90 10.35
N LEU A 231 8.37 3.27 9.71
CA LEU A 231 9.20 4.38 10.20
C LEU A 231 8.47 5.71 10.14
N ILE A 232 7.79 6.01 9.03
CA ILE A 232 7.00 7.25 8.89
C ILE A 232 5.87 7.27 9.93
N ALA A 233 5.15 6.16 10.10
CA ALA A 233 4.12 6.00 11.10
C ALA A 233 4.64 6.25 12.53
N SER A 234 5.83 5.72 12.85
CA SER A 234 6.50 5.92 14.14
C SER A 234 6.87 7.38 14.35
N TYR A 235 7.37 8.08 13.32
CA TYR A 235 7.66 9.51 13.39
C TYR A 235 6.38 10.33 13.64
N GLU A 236 5.31 10.05 12.89
CA GLU A 236 4.03 10.76 13.02
C GLU A 236 3.39 10.53 14.39
N CYS A 237 3.39 9.28 14.86
CA CYS A 237 2.88 8.94 16.19
C CYS A 237 3.69 9.62 17.30
N GLY A 238 5.03 9.49 17.27
CA GLY A 238 5.90 10.05 18.27
C GLY A 238 5.81 11.58 18.33
N PHE A 239 5.86 12.24 17.18
CA PHE A 239 5.76 13.69 17.12
C PHE A 239 4.37 14.21 17.53
N ALA A 240 3.29 13.49 17.21
CA ALA A 240 1.96 13.81 17.70
C ALA A 240 1.86 13.76 19.22
N GLN A 241 2.54 12.82 19.86
CA GLN A 241 2.61 12.74 21.32
C GLN A 241 3.40 13.92 21.93
N GLU A 242 4.54 14.28 21.35
CA GLU A 242 5.33 15.46 21.76
C GLU A 242 4.52 16.76 21.65
N LEU A 243 3.77 16.94 20.55
CA LEU A 243 2.90 18.09 20.38
C LEU A 243 1.83 18.17 21.46
N ARG A 244 1.16 17.07 21.77
CA ARG A 244 0.13 17.00 22.82
C ARG A 244 0.71 17.25 24.21
N ALA A 245 1.88 16.69 24.51
CA ALA A 245 2.57 16.90 25.78
C ALA A 245 2.96 18.38 25.97
N ALA A 246 3.55 18.99 24.94
CA ALA A 246 3.91 20.40 24.98
C ALA A 246 2.67 21.31 25.09
N PHE A 247 1.60 21.00 24.38
CA PHE A 247 0.32 21.73 24.48
C PHE A 247 -0.26 21.63 25.90
N ALA A 248 -0.24 20.45 26.51
CA ALA A 248 -0.75 20.26 27.86
C ALA A 248 0.04 21.07 28.91
N ILE A 249 1.37 21.19 28.72
CA ILE A 249 2.23 22.01 29.59
C ILE A 249 1.98 23.50 29.39
N ASN A 250 1.87 23.96 28.13
CA ASN A 250 1.73 25.37 27.79
C ASN A 250 0.31 25.94 28.04
N GLY A 251 -0.71 25.05 28.04
CA GLY A 251 -2.11 25.42 28.17
C GLY A 251 -2.70 26.25 26.99
N LYS A 252 -1.92 26.42 25.92
CA LYS A 252 -2.30 27.16 24.71
C LYS A 252 -1.65 26.54 23.46
N PRO A 253 -2.21 26.76 22.26
CA PRO A 253 -1.62 26.29 21.02
C PRO A 253 -0.21 26.81 20.80
N LEU A 254 0.68 25.93 20.33
CA LEU A 254 2.09 26.19 20.10
C LEU A 254 2.28 27.08 18.87
N THR A 255 3.19 28.01 18.94
CA THR A 255 3.64 28.82 17.81
C THR A 255 4.53 28.03 16.87
N ALA A 256 4.71 28.49 15.63
CA ALA A 256 5.62 27.86 14.66
C ALA A 256 7.03 27.65 15.23
N ALA A 257 7.58 28.65 15.92
CA ALA A 257 8.93 28.59 16.50
C ALA A 257 9.04 27.51 17.60
N GLU A 258 8.02 27.38 18.45
CA GLU A 258 7.97 26.36 19.49
C GLU A 258 7.89 24.94 18.89
N VAL A 259 7.07 24.76 17.85
CA VAL A 259 6.94 23.48 17.16
C VAL A 259 8.22 23.12 16.39
N ASP A 260 8.88 24.11 15.79
CA ASP A 260 10.15 23.91 15.09
C ASP A 260 11.27 23.48 16.03
N GLU A 261 11.34 24.06 17.23
CA GLU A 261 12.30 23.67 18.26
C GLU A 261 11.98 22.28 18.81
N LEU A 262 10.69 21.97 19.00
CA LEU A 262 10.24 20.65 19.43
C LEU A 262 10.61 19.58 18.42
N PHE A 263 10.35 19.84 17.13
CA PHE A 263 10.69 18.91 16.05
C PHE A 263 12.20 18.67 15.97
N ARG A 264 13.01 19.72 16.08
CA ARG A 264 14.47 19.64 16.07
C ARG A 264 15.00 18.74 17.18
N LYS A 265 14.43 18.83 18.40
CA LYS A 265 14.78 17.94 19.52
C LYS A 265 14.35 16.50 19.26
N PHE A 266 13.14 16.32 18.71
CA PHE A 266 12.57 15.01 18.39
C PHE A 266 13.37 14.27 17.32
N GLU A 267 13.71 14.93 16.20
CA GLU A 267 14.49 14.29 15.12
C GLU A 267 15.94 13.97 15.51
N ALA A 268 16.49 14.68 16.50
CA ALA A 268 17.85 14.47 17.01
C ALA A 268 17.95 13.27 17.94
N LEU A 269 16.84 12.61 18.32
CA LEU A 269 16.86 11.45 19.22
C LEU A 269 17.67 10.29 18.62
N PRO A 270 18.63 9.71 19.36
CA PRO A 270 19.59 8.74 18.82
C PRO A 270 18.97 7.48 18.21
N HIS A 271 17.82 7.06 18.70
CA HIS A 271 17.14 5.84 18.23
C HIS A 271 16.59 5.94 16.79
N TRP A 272 16.40 7.15 16.25
CA TRP A 272 15.99 7.33 14.86
C TRP A 272 17.08 6.96 13.85
N ARG A 273 18.33 7.20 14.20
CA ARG A 273 19.46 7.05 13.26
C ARG A 273 19.53 5.67 12.60
N PRO A 274 19.53 4.55 13.34
CA PRO A 274 19.62 3.22 12.72
C PRO A 274 18.40 2.89 11.87
N LEU A 275 17.20 3.36 12.25
CA LEU A 275 15.97 3.15 11.50
C LEU A 275 15.97 3.93 10.18
N ILE A 276 16.43 5.18 10.21
CA ILE A 276 16.59 6.04 9.02
C ILE A 276 17.62 5.44 8.07
N GLU A 277 18.77 4.98 8.58
CA GLU A 277 19.81 4.34 7.76
C GLU A 277 19.28 3.06 7.09
N LYS A 278 18.53 2.23 7.83
CA LYS A 278 17.87 1.04 7.25
C LYS A 278 16.88 1.40 6.15
N ALA A 279 16.02 2.39 6.38
CA ALA A 279 15.03 2.85 5.40
C ALA A 279 15.71 3.39 4.13
N ARG A 280 16.75 4.22 4.27
CA ARG A 280 17.52 4.76 3.15
C ARG A 280 18.18 3.66 2.33
N ASN A 281 18.80 2.68 2.99
CA ASN A 281 19.42 1.54 2.31
C ASN A 281 18.39 0.70 1.55
N LYS A 282 17.22 0.48 2.12
CA LYS A 282 16.13 -0.26 1.48
C LYS A 282 15.65 0.45 0.20
N MET A 283 15.55 1.78 0.24
CA MET A 283 15.10 2.60 -0.88
C MET A 283 16.20 2.91 -1.91
N ALA A 284 17.47 2.81 -1.52
CA ALA A 284 18.60 3.34 -2.28
C ALA A 284 18.68 2.80 -3.72
N SER A 285 18.51 1.52 -3.93
CA SER A 285 18.61 0.89 -5.24
C SER A 285 17.58 1.44 -6.24
N ARG A 286 16.32 1.57 -5.83
CA ARG A 286 15.25 2.14 -6.64
C ARG A 286 15.48 3.64 -6.88
N ASP A 287 15.76 4.37 -5.82
CA ASP A 287 15.90 5.82 -5.85
C ASP A 287 17.10 6.25 -6.70
N LEU A 288 18.21 5.51 -6.66
CA LEU A 288 19.36 5.78 -7.46
C LEU A 288 19.03 5.70 -8.97
N ALA A 289 18.34 4.64 -9.39
CA ALA A 289 17.95 4.49 -10.80
C ALA A 289 17.06 5.64 -11.29
N PHE A 290 16.08 6.09 -10.49
CA PHE A 290 15.23 7.22 -10.86
C PHE A 290 15.96 8.57 -10.82
N ARG A 291 16.89 8.76 -9.87
CA ARG A 291 17.70 9.98 -9.78
C ARG A 291 18.66 10.08 -10.96
N ASP A 292 19.34 9.01 -11.30
CA ASP A 292 20.26 8.97 -12.43
C ASP A 292 19.53 9.24 -13.74
N ALA A 293 18.35 8.65 -13.94
CA ALA A 293 17.51 8.93 -15.10
C ALA A 293 17.08 10.41 -15.17
N LEU A 294 16.77 11.03 -14.03
CA LEU A 294 16.40 12.44 -13.95
C LEU A 294 17.60 13.37 -14.22
N HIS A 295 18.73 13.11 -13.58
CA HIS A 295 19.95 13.95 -13.69
C HIS A 295 20.63 13.85 -15.06
N LEU A 296 20.63 12.67 -15.65
CA LEU A 296 21.25 12.45 -16.97
C LEU A 296 20.33 12.88 -18.12
N GLN A 297 19.15 13.44 -17.81
CA GLN A 297 18.11 13.72 -18.81
C GLN A 297 17.74 12.50 -19.68
N LEU A 298 17.94 11.31 -19.12
CA LEU A 298 17.63 10.04 -19.77
C LEU A 298 16.11 9.74 -19.66
N LYS A 299 15.25 10.75 -19.92
CA LYS A 299 13.80 10.56 -19.98
C LYS A 299 13.43 9.38 -20.88
N ASP A 300 14.20 9.17 -21.93
CA ASP A 300 13.99 8.11 -22.90
C ASP A 300 14.25 6.70 -22.34
N TYR A 301 15.03 6.58 -21.24
CA TYR A 301 15.26 5.31 -20.54
C TYR A 301 14.17 4.98 -19.51
N VAL A 302 13.41 5.99 -19.09
CA VAL A 302 12.32 5.83 -18.11
C VAL A 302 10.95 5.81 -18.80
N THR A 303 10.89 6.29 -20.06
CA THR A 303 9.71 6.09 -20.91
C THR A 303 9.63 4.61 -21.31
N PRO A 304 8.44 4.02 -21.30
CA PRO A 304 8.27 2.67 -21.87
C PRO A 304 8.85 2.68 -23.27
N LEU A 305 9.73 1.74 -23.57
CA LEU A 305 10.16 1.46 -24.94
C LEU A 305 8.93 1.38 -25.84
N ALA A 306 8.97 2.03 -26.99
CA ALA A 306 7.91 1.87 -27.96
C ALA A 306 7.73 0.37 -28.24
N PRO A 307 6.50 -0.13 -28.44
CA PRO A 307 6.26 -1.55 -28.70
C PRO A 307 7.17 -2.14 -29.79
N SER A 308 7.48 -1.35 -30.81
CA SER A 308 8.40 -1.73 -31.88
C SER A 308 9.87 -1.88 -31.45
N GLU A 309 10.33 -1.08 -30.51
CA GLU A 309 11.69 -1.20 -29.95
C GLU A 309 11.77 -2.35 -28.94
N PHE A 310 10.68 -2.60 -28.23
CA PHE A 310 10.56 -3.73 -27.32
C PHE A 310 10.50 -5.06 -28.09
N GLU A 311 9.72 -5.13 -29.21
CA GLU A 311 9.72 -6.28 -30.13
C GLU A 311 11.10 -6.51 -30.74
N ARG A 312 11.80 -5.44 -31.10
CA ARG A 312 13.17 -5.51 -31.59
C ARG A 312 14.15 -6.02 -30.51
N PHE A 313 14.00 -5.58 -29.27
CA PHE A 313 14.83 -6.04 -28.14
C PHE A 313 14.57 -7.52 -27.79
N ILE A 314 13.32 -7.99 -27.91
CA ILE A 314 12.94 -9.40 -27.68
C ILE A 314 13.17 -10.25 -28.93
N GLY A 315 12.96 -9.69 -30.14
CA GLY A 315 13.02 -10.40 -31.42
C GLY A 315 14.42 -10.50 -32.01
N GLU A 316 15.37 -9.68 -31.59
CA GLU A 316 16.79 -9.92 -31.90
C GLU A 316 17.22 -11.15 -31.08
N LYS A 317 17.38 -12.28 -31.80
CA LYS A 317 17.95 -13.53 -31.27
C LYS A 317 18.99 -13.20 -30.21
N SER A 318 18.79 -13.73 -29.02
CA SER A 318 19.57 -13.51 -27.82
C SER A 318 21.03 -13.19 -28.10
N LYS A 319 21.42 -11.91 -28.06
CA LYS A 319 22.81 -11.55 -27.82
C LYS A 319 23.24 -12.32 -26.57
N GLU A 320 24.33 -13.01 -26.63
CA GLU A 320 24.86 -13.70 -25.46
C GLU A 320 25.00 -12.73 -24.29
N LEU A 321 24.89 -13.24 -23.07
CA LEU A 321 24.98 -12.43 -21.85
C LEU A 321 26.22 -11.53 -21.81
N ALA A 322 27.31 -11.98 -22.46
CA ALA A 322 28.56 -11.24 -22.63
C ALA A 322 28.39 -9.94 -23.46
N ASP A 323 27.63 -10.00 -24.57
CA ASP A 323 27.37 -8.83 -25.41
C ASP A 323 26.47 -7.82 -24.69
N ARG A 324 25.53 -8.33 -23.89
CA ARG A 324 24.64 -7.48 -23.04
C ARG A 324 25.41 -6.79 -21.94
N LEU A 325 26.39 -7.49 -21.33
CA LEU A 325 27.27 -6.91 -20.32
C LEU A 325 28.24 -5.88 -20.93
N GLU A 326 28.61 -6.01 -22.20
CA GLU A 326 29.47 -5.05 -22.90
C GLU A 326 28.71 -3.76 -23.24
N ASP A 327 27.45 -3.86 -23.69
CA ASP A 327 26.58 -2.71 -23.93
C ASP A 327 26.28 -1.94 -22.63
N VAL A 328 26.16 -2.64 -21.47
CA VAL A 328 25.95 -2.05 -20.14
C VAL A 328 27.28 -1.52 -19.55
N LYS A 329 28.42 -2.10 -19.90
CA LYS A 329 29.73 -1.72 -19.37
C LYS A 329 30.14 -0.27 -19.71
N ASP A 330 29.75 0.22 -20.89
CA ASP A 330 29.97 1.60 -21.29
C ASP A 330 29.08 2.59 -20.56
N VAL A 331 27.88 2.16 -20.16
CA VAL A 331 26.99 2.95 -19.31
C VAL A 331 27.51 2.98 -17.88
N MET A 332 27.95 1.83 -17.36
CA MET A 332 28.54 1.69 -16.03
C MET A 332 29.87 2.42 -15.90
N LYS A 333 30.70 2.43 -16.98
CA LYS A 333 31.98 3.16 -17.02
C LYS A 333 31.75 4.68 -16.96
N ARG A 334 30.77 5.18 -17.70
CA ARG A 334 30.37 6.60 -17.66
C ARG A 334 29.76 7.04 -16.31
N LEU A 335 29.15 6.12 -15.56
CA LEU A 335 28.68 6.36 -14.22
C LEU A 335 29.83 6.43 -13.20
N LYS A 336 30.88 5.60 -13.39
CA LYS A 336 32.04 5.53 -12.51
C LYS A 336 33.03 6.69 -12.69
N GLU A 337 33.12 7.27 -13.89
CA GLU A 337 34.01 8.41 -14.23
C GLU A 337 33.45 9.77 -13.76
N ARG A 338 32.29 9.77 -13.06
CA ARG A 338 31.61 10.97 -12.54
C ARG A 338 31.54 11.03 -11.01
N GLU A 339 32.16 10.08 -10.30
CA GLU A 339 32.52 10.22 -8.89
C GLU A 339 33.88 10.97 -8.76
#